data_ce61a9d269ce50a17987318e1f9d64cc
#
_entry.id   ce61a9d269ce50a17987318e1f9d64cc
#
_cell.length_a   1.000
_cell.length_b   1.000
_cell.length_c   1.000
_cell.angle_alpha   90.00
_cell.angle_beta   90.00
_cell.angle_gamma   90.00
#
_symmetry.space_group_name_H-M   'P 1'
#
loop_
_entity.id
_entity.type
_entity.pdbx_description
1 polymer ?
#
loop_
_entity_poly.entity_id
_entity_poly.type
_entity_poly.pdbx_seq_one_letter_code
_entity_poly.pdbx_strand_id
1 'polypeptide(L)' 'MVDNKKFVMVPAGQEAKYGVVTIYGEEINIIEAPTKGISTGSMYICVDSGTPYMFIQQFDADGRETDGIWQIL' A
#
# COMPACT_ATOMS: atom_id res chain seq x y z
N MET A 1 18.39 5.16 11.97
CA MET A 1 17.96 5.26 11.67
C MET A 1 16.94 5.27 11.73
N VAL A 2 16.45 5.40 11.47
CA VAL A 2 15.56 5.51 11.50
C VAL A 2 14.72 4.98 11.60
N ASP A 3 14.34 4.81 12.06
CA ASP A 3 13.59 4.22 12.12
C ASP A 3 12.41 4.62 12.70
N ASN A 4 11.91 5.53 12.60
CA ASN A 4 10.61 6.02 12.91
C ASN A 4 9.60 5.59 11.91
N LYS A 5 9.88 4.52 11.24
CA LYS A 5 8.96 3.99 10.27
C LYS A 5 7.76 3.42 10.95
N LYS A 6 6.59 3.81 10.49
CA LYS A 6 5.33 3.32 11.02
C LYS A 6 4.91 2.01 10.39
N PHE A 7 5.58 1.63 9.31
CA PHE A 7 5.31 0.38 8.63
C PHE A 7 6.54 -0.04 7.85
N VAL A 8 6.56 -1.31 7.45
CA VAL A 8 7.62 -1.88 6.64
C VAL A 8 7.05 -2.23 5.29
N MET A 9 7.71 -1.79 4.23
CA MET A 9 7.28 -2.04 2.85
C MET A 9 8.22 -3.05 2.22
N VAL A 10 7.65 -4.12 1.67
CA VAL A 10 8.43 -5.20 1.07
C VAL A 10 7.94 -5.40 -0.36
N PRO A 11 8.86 -5.36 -1.34
CA PRO A 11 8.46 -5.70 -2.72
C PRO A 11 7.91 -7.10 -2.79
N ALA A 12 6.89 -7.32 -3.61
CA ALA A 12 6.18 -8.58 -3.69
C ALA A 12 6.77 -9.45 -4.80
N GLY A 13 7.87 -10.14 -4.49
CA GLY A 13 8.47 -11.10 -5.41
C GLY A 13 8.84 -10.47 -6.74
N GLN A 14 8.61 -11.18 -7.81
CA GLN A 14 8.94 -10.69 -9.14
C GLN A 14 8.09 -9.51 -9.56
N GLU A 15 6.96 -9.35 -8.93
CA GLU A 15 6.05 -8.26 -9.27
C GLU A 15 6.57 -6.92 -8.80
N ALA A 16 7.62 -6.90 -8.01
CA ALA A 16 8.22 -5.64 -7.58
C ALA A 16 8.54 -4.72 -8.75
N LYS A 17 8.92 -5.30 -9.89
CA LYS A 17 9.24 -4.49 -11.06
C LYS A 17 8.01 -3.79 -11.64
N TYR A 18 6.83 -4.20 -11.25
CA TYR A 18 5.58 -3.57 -11.68
C TYR A 18 4.98 -2.69 -10.59
N GLY A 19 5.72 -2.49 -9.51
CA GLY A 19 5.27 -1.60 -8.45
C GLY A 19 4.35 -2.22 -7.41
N VAL A 20 4.19 -3.55 -7.41
CA VAL A 20 3.40 -4.23 -6.40
C VAL A 20 4.25 -4.44 -5.15
N VAL A 21 3.72 -4.05 -4.01
CA VAL A 21 4.44 -4.14 -2.74
C VAL A 21 3.51 -4.69 -1.66
N THR A 22 4.11 -5.24 -0.60
CA THR A 22 3.37 -5.59 0.60
C THR A 22 3.89 -4.72 1.74
N ILE A 23 2.96 -4.10 2.45
CA ILE A 23 3.28 -3.23 3.56
C ILE A 23 2.81 -3.91 4.85
N TYR A 24 3.66 -3.90 5.87
CA TYR A 24 3.32 -4.44 7.18
C TYR A 24 3.34 -3.30 8.18
N GLY A 25 2.26 -3.09 8.89
CA GLY A 25 2.19 -2.03 9.87
C GLY A 25 0.94 -2.15 10.73
N GLU A 26 0.78 -1.24 11.67
CA GLU A 26 -0.42 -1.22 12.48
C GLU A 26 -1.56 -0.58 11.71
N GLU A 27 -2.78 -0.99 12.04
CA GLU A 27 -3.94 -0.55 11.27
C GLU A 27 -4.11 0.96 11.30
N ILE A 28 -3.84 1.60 12.42
CA ILE A 28 -4.00 3.05 12.53
C ILE A 28 -3.07 3.81 11.58
N ASN A 29 -1.96 3.20 11.19
CA ASN A 29 -0.98 3.86 10.34
C ASN A 29 -1.29 3.74 8.86
N ILE A 30 -2.36 3.06 8.49
CA ILE A 30 -2.69 2.89 7.07
C ILE A 30 -2.96 4.23 6.40
N ILE A 31 -3.42 5.22 7.15
CA ILE A 31 -3.69 6.53 6.58
C ILE A 31 -2.43 7.23 6.09
N GLU A 32 -1.27 6.77 6.54
CA GLU A 32 0.01 7.34 6.12
C GLU A 32 0.70 6.49 5.06
N ALA A 33 0.09 5.37 4.68
CA ALA A 33 0.65 4.54 3.62
C ALA A 33 0.55 5.27 2.28
N PRO A 34 1.44 4.95 1.34
CA PRO A 34 1.40 5.62 0.05
C PRO A 34 0.08 5.36 -0.67
N THR A 35 -0.39 6.36 -1.40
CA THR A 35 -1.61 6.26 -2.19
C THR A 35 -1.34 6.52 -3.66
N LYS A 36 -0.07 6.70 -4.04
CA LYS A 36 0.37 6.86 -5.42
C LYS A 36 1.69 6.16 -5.59
N GLY A 37 2.01 5.81 -6.82
CA GLY A 37 3.31 5.24 -7.15
C GLY A 37 3.43 3.76 -6.86
N ILE A 38 2.35 3.11 -6.45
CA ILE A 38 2.30 1.66 -6.28
C ILE A 38 1.14 1.12 -7.09
N SER A 39 1.22 -0.14 -7.44
CA SER A 39 0.24 -0.75 -8.35
C SER A 39 -0.93 -1.34 -7.59
N THR A 40 -2.07 -1.39 -8.27
CA THR A 40 -3.22 -2.15 -7.80
C THR A 40 -2.78 -3.59 -7.52
N GLY A 41 -3.24 -4.12 -6.41
CA GLY A 41 -2.83 -5.45 -5.97
C GLY A 41 -1.81 -5.42 -4.86
N SER A 42 -1.24 -4.24 -4.56
CA SER A 42 -0.39 -4.09 -3.38
C SER A 42 -1.23 -4.33 -2.13
N MET A 43 -0.58 -4.81 -1.08
CA MET A 43 -1.28 -5.20 0.15
C MET A 43 -0.76 -4.41 1.34
N TYR A 44 -1.65 -4.13 2.27
CA TYR A 44 -1.28 -3.64 3.59
C TYR A 44 -1.79 -4.63 4.62
N ILE A 45 -0.87 -5.24 5.35
CA ILE A 45 -1.23 -6.24 6.36
C ILE A 45 -1.10 -5.59 7.73
N CYS A 46 -2.21 -5.54 8.44
CA CYS A 46 -2.22 -4.95 9.77
C CYS A 46 -1.69 -5.97 10.77
N VAL A 47 -0.48 -5.73 11.27
CA VAL A 47 0.19 -6.71 12.14
C VAL A 47 -0.46 -6.79 13.51
N ASP A 48 -1.21 -5.77 13.92
CA ASP A 48 -1.89 -5.76 15.21
C ASP A 48 -3.27 -6.43 15.15
N SER A 49 -3.99 -6.25 14.04
CA SER A 49 -5.36 -6.78 13.93
C SER A 49 -5.48 -7.96 12.98
N GLY A 50 -4.46 -8.19 12.14
CA GLY A 50 -4.50 -9.22 11.13
C GLY A 50 -5.35 -8.86 9.92
N THR A 51 -5.83 -7.63 9.84
CA THR A 51 -6.73 -7.21 8.76
C THR A 51 -5.92 -6.93 7.49
N PRO A 52 -6.27 -7.53 6.36
CA PRO A 52 -5.60 -7.22 5.09
C PRO A 52 -6.38 -6.17 4.32
N TYR A 53 -5.64 -5.26 3.68
CA TYR A 53 -6.21 -4.29 2.75
C TYR A 53 -5.51 -4.46 1.40
N MET A 54 -6.23 -4.21 0.32
CA MET A 54 -5.66 -4.22 -1.02
C MET A 54 -5.73 -2.82 -1.60
N PHE A 55 -4.64 -2.41 -2.26
CA PHE A 55 -4.58 -1.11 -2.90
C PHE A 55 -5.23 -1.14 -4.27
N ILE A 56 -6.00 -0.11 -4.57
CA ILE A 56 -6.65 0.07 -5.87
C ILE A 56 -6.28 1.45 -6.37
N GLN A 57 -5.54 1.49 -7.49
CA GLN A 57 -5.17 2.74 -8.12
C GLN A 57 -6.40 3.45 -8.65
N GLN A 58 -6.35 4.78 -8.62
CA GLN A 58 -7.40 5.61 -9.18
C GLN A 58 -6.78 6.58 -10.18
N PHE A 59 -7.54 6.89 -11.21
CA PHE A 59 -7.08 7.79 -12.26
C PHE A 59 -8.19 8.78 -12.58
N ASP A 60 -7.79 10.00 -12.96
CA ASP A 60 -8.76 11.00 -13.36
C ASP A 60 -9.14 10.83 -14.84
N ALA A 61 -9.95 11.76 -15.34
CA ALA A 61 -10.45 11.68 -16.72
C ALA A 61 -9.34 11.80 -17.74
N ASP A 62 -8.21 12.40 -17.36
CA ASP A 62 -7.06 12.57 -18.26
C ASP A 62 -6.09 11.41 -18.17
N GLY A 63 -6.39 10.40 -17.37
CA GLY A 63 -5.51 9.25 -17.21
C GLY A 63 -4.37 9.47 -16.24
N ARG A 64 -4.41 10.55 -15.46
CA ARG A 64 -3.37 10.82 -14.46
C ARG A 64 -3.71 10.11 -13.17
N GLU A 65 -2.68 9.54 -12.54
CA GLU A 65 -2.87 8.86 -11.28
C GLU A 65 -3.27 9.85 -10.19
N THR A 66 -4.35 9.54 -9.48
CA THR A 66 -4.78 10.28 -8.31
C THR A 66 -4.58 9.41 -7.08
N ASP A 67 -4.99 9.90 -5.91
CA ASP A 67 -4.87 9.08 -4.69
C ASP A 67 -5.71 7.84 -4.83
N GLY A 68 -5.08 6.68 -4.61
CA GLY A 68 -5.78 5.41 -4.64
C GLY A 68 -6.46 5.11 -3.32
N ILE A 69 -7.03 3.93 -3.25
CA ILE A 69 -7.85 3.51 -2.12
C ILE A 69 -7.28 2.23 -1.53
N TRP A 70 -7.19 2.17 -0.20
CA TRP A 70 -6.90 0.94 0.53
C TRP A 70 -8.22 0.30 0.91
N GLN A 71 -8.54 -0.80 0.26
CA GLN A 71 -9.82 -1.49 0.41
C GLN A 71 -9.64 -2.70 1.31
N ILE A 72 -10.42 -2.79 2.38
CA ILE A 72 -10.37 -3.96 3.25
C ILE A 72 -10.86 -5.19 2.48
N LEU A 73 -10.17 -6.29 2.68
CA LEU A 73 -10.53 -7.54 2.01
C LEU A 73 -11.54 -8.35 2.82
#